data_b59b306a6e6b654df1ea82dfb6d34050
#
_entry.id   b59b306a6e6b654df1ea82dfb6d34050
#
_cell.length_a   1.000
_cell.length_b   1.000
_cell.length_c   1.000
_cell.angle_alpha   90.00
_cell.angle_beta   90.00
_cell.angle_gamma   90.00
#
_symmetry.space_group_name_H-M   'P 1'
#
loop_
_entity.id
_entity.type
_entity.pdbx_description
1 polymer ?
#
loop_
_entity_poly.entity_id
_entity_poly.type
_entity_poly.pdbx_seq_one_letter_code
_entity_poly.pdbx_strand_id
1 'polypeptide(L)'
;EGFAANDIQAVYGILNGTCNYILSEMRETGRDFEDVLKEAQELGYAEADPTFDVDGVDAGHKLCLLTALAFGTKPEFASLEMTGIRHINATDISFASELGSIMPFISKAIM
;
A
#
# COMPACT_ATOMS: atom_id res chain seq x y z
N GLU A 1 -23.01 6.43 -4.32
CA GLU A 1 -24.30 5.98 -4.84
C GLU A 1 -24.36 4.48 -5.02
N GLY A 2 -23.58 3.96 -5.95
CA GLY A 2 -23.58 2.53 -6.22
C GLY A 2 -23.28 1.67 -5.01
N PHE A 3 -22.39 2.11 -4.15
CA PHE A 3 -22.01 1.35 -2.97
C PHE A 3 -23.16 1.19 -1.97
N ALA A 4 -24.01 2.20 -1.83
CA ALA A 4 -25.10 2.15 -0.87
C ALA A 4 -26.15 1.10 -1.21
N ALA A 5 -26.24 0.72 -2.48
CA ALA A 5 -27.25 -0.24 -2.95
C ALA A 5 -26.72 -1.69 -2.96
N ASN A 6 -25.43 -1.90 -2.70
CA ASN A 6 -24.82 -3.22 -2.81
C ASN A 6 -24.34 -3.72 -1.44
N ASP A 7 -24.33 -5.04 -1.31
CA ASP A 7 -23.84 -5.71 -0.12
C ASP A 7 -22.34 -5.98 -0.27
N ILE A 8 -21.53 -4.98 0.06
CA ILE A 8 -20.07 -5.08 -0.07
C ILE A 8 -19.49 -5.76 1.14
N GLN A 9 -18.70 -6.81 0.91
CA GLN A 9 -18.07 -7.58 1.98
C GLN A 9 -16.60 -7.25 2.17
N ALA A 10 -15.92 -6.77 1.14
CA ALA A 10 -14.49 -6.45 1.22
C ALA A 10 -14.11 -5.41 0.17
N VAL A 11 -13.10 -4.61 0.52
CA VAL A 11 -12.50 -3.65 -0.40
C VAL A 11 -11.00 -3.91 -0.42
N TYR A 12 -10.42 -4.01 -1.60
CA TYR A 12 -8.99 -4.20 -1.81
C TYR A 12 -8.48 -3.12 -2.76
N GLY A 13 -7.25 -2.69 -2.57
CA GLY A 13 -6.68 -1.74 -3.50
C GLY A 13 -5.22 -1.43 -3.24
N ILE A 14 -4.58 -0.90 -4.25
CA ILE A 14 -3.24 -0.34 -4.16
C ILE A 14 -3.44 1.17 -4.10
N LEU A 15 -3.23 1.76 -2.92
CA LEU A 15 -3.70 3.09 -2.62
C LEU A 15 -2.61 4.17 -2.56
N ASN A 16 -1.35 3.79 -2.71
CA ASN A 16 -0.25 4.75 -2.63
C ASN A 16 0.67 4.60 -3.84
N GLY A 17 0.79 5.67 -4.62
CA GLY A 17 1.58 5.65 -5.85
C GLY A 17 3.08 5.50 -5.60
N THR A 18 3.60 6.14 -4.55
CA THR A 18 5.02 6.05 -4.20
C THR A 18 5.40 4.62 -3.85
N CYS A 19 4.63 3.96 -2.98
CA CYS A 19 4.87 2.57 -2.63
C CYS A 19 4.75 1.66 -3.85
N ASN A 20 3.75 1.90 -4.69
CA ASN A 20 3.57 1.12 -5.89
C ASN A 20 4.77 1.24 -6.82
N TYR A 21 5.29 2.44 -7.00
CA TYR A 21 6.49 2.67 -7.78
C TYR A 21 7.69 1.91 -7.22
N ILE A 22 7.92 2.06 -5.91
CA ILE A 22 9.06 1.42 -5.26
C ILE A 22 9.00 -0.10 -5.39
N LEU A 23 7.86 -0.69 -5.07
CA LEU A 23 7.72 -2.14 -5.11
C LEU A 23 7.79 -2.68 -6.53
N SER A 24 7.24 -1.97 -7.49
CA SER A 24 7.32 -2.35 -8.91
C SER A 24 8.76 -2.32 -9.41
N GLU A 25 9.52 -1.27 -9.05
CA GLU A 25 10.92 -1.18 -9.45
C GLU A 25 11.78 -2.23 -8.77
N MET A 26 11.51 -2.55 -7.51
CA MET A 26 12.20 -3.65 -6.84
C MET A 26 11.97 -4.97 -7.57
N ARG A 27 10.73 -5.22 -8.00
CA ARG A 27 10.41 -6.43 -8.74
C ARG A 27 11.07 -6.48 -10.10
N GLU A 28 11.03 -5.37 -10.84
CA GLU A 28 11.57 -5.33 -12.20
C GLU A 28 13.09 -5.36 -12.26
N THR A 29 13.76 -4.72 -11.29
CA THR A 29 15.21 -4.54 -11.34
C THR A 29 15.99 -5.39 -10.36
N GLY A 30 15.31 -5.97 -9.36
CA GLY A 30 15.98 -6.75 -8.32
C GLY A 30 16.74 -5.91 -7.30
N ARG A 31 16.59 -4.59 -7.32
CA ARG A 31 17.25 -3.70 -6.36
C ARG A 31 16.52 -3.72 -5.03
N ASP A 32 17.23 -3.36 -3.96
CA ASP A 32 16.66 -3.28 -2.63
C ASP A 32 15.91 -1.96 -2.42
N PHE A 33 15.10 -1.95 -1.36
CA PHE A 33 14.24 -0.82 -1.00
C PHE A 33 15.00 0.51 -0.95
N GLU A 34 16.14 0.53 -0.26
CA GLU A 34 16.90 1.78 -0.06
C GLU A 34 17.36 2.39 -1.38
N ASP A 35 17.81 1.58 -2.31
CA ASP A 35 18.29 2.06 -3.60
C ASP A 35 17.15 2.62 -4.44
N VAL A 36 16.02 1.94 -4.44
CA VAL A 36 14.85 2.39 -5.19
C VAL A 36 14.23 3.62 -4.56
N LEU A 37 14.19 3.68 -3.22
CA LEU A 37 13.70 4.87 -2.52
C LEU A 37 14.54 6.09 -2.88
N LYS A 38 15.86 5.94 -2.89
CA LYS A 38 16.75 7.04 -3.24
C LYS A 38 16.48 7.54 -4.65
N GLU A 39 16.30 6.63 -5.59
CA GLU A 39 15.95 7.00 -6.96
C GLU A 39 14.62 7.73 -7.01
N ALA A 40 13.62 7.24 -6.29
CA ALA A 40 12.31 7.89 -6.23
C ALA A 40 12.40 9.31 -5.68
N GLN A 41 13.26 9.52 -4.69
CA GLN A 41 13.49 10.85 -4.13
C GLN A 41 14.17 11.78 -5.15
N GLU A 42 15.16 11.27 -5.88
CA GLU A 42 15.86 12.03 -6.91
C GLU A 42 14.93 12.43 -8.07
N LEU A 43 13.98 11.57 -8.40
CA LEU A 43 13.01 11.83 -9.45
C LEU A 43 11.83 12.66 -8.98
N GLY A 44 11.74 12.97 -7.70
CA GLY A 44 10.64 13.75 -7.13
C GLY A 44 9.38 12.95 -6.83
N TYR A 45 9.44 11.63 -6.86
CA TYR A 45 8.30 10.77 -6.54
C TYR A 45 8.15 10.50 -5.05
N ALA A 46 9.22 10.72 -4.28
CA ALA A 46 9.20 10.59 -2.83
C ALA A 46 9.89 11.81 -2.23
N GLU A 47 9.42 12.22 -1.06
CA GLU A 47 10.01 13.32 -0.33
C GLU A 47 11.24 12.88 0.46
N ALA A 48 12.01 13.85 0.97
CA ALA A 48 13.18 13.56 1.78
C ALA A 48 12.82 12.76 3.03
N ASP A 49 11.67 13.06 3.64
CA ASP A 49 11.09 12.23 4.69
C ASP A 49 9.90 11.47 4.11
N PRO A 50 10.09 10.21 3.71
CA PRO A 50 9.05 9.45 3.03
C PRO A 50 8.13 8.69 3.98
N THR A 51 8.19 8.94 5.29
CA THR A 51 7.47 8.18 6.30
C THR A 51 5.98 8.05 6.02
N PHE A 52 5.34 9.13 5.60
CA PHE A 52 3.91 9.14 5.36
C PHE A 52 3.50 8.08 4.32
N ASP A 53 4.32 7.90 3.31
CA ASP A 53 4.07 6.92 2.25
C ASP A 53 4.54 5.53 2.63
N VAL A 54 5.83 5.39 2.98
CA VAL A 54 6.44 4.06 3.09
C VAL A 54 6.06 3.31 4.36
N ASP A 55 5.56 3.99 5.36
CA ASP A 55 5.09 3.33 6.59
C ASP A 55 3.58 3.06 6.57
N GLY A 56 2.91 3.35 5.46
CA GLY A 56 1.53 2.97 5.25
C GLY A 56 0.50 3.96 5.76
N VAL A 57 0.92 5.14 6.21
CA VAL A 57 0.00 6.12 6.81
C VAL A 57 -0.97 6.70 5.77
N ASP A 58 -0.46 7.08 4.61
CA ASP A 58 -1.30 7.60 3.52
C ASP A 58 -2.32 6.56 3.07
N ALA A 59 -1.87 5.33 2.84
CA ALA A 59 -2.77 4.24 2.44
C ALA A 59 -3.80 3.95 3.53
N GLY A 60 -3.40 4.04 4.80
CA GLY A 60 -4.31 3.85 5.92
C GLY A 60 -5.42 4.89 5.94
N HIS A 61 -5.09 6.17 5.72
CA HIS A 61 -6.10 7.22 5.63
C HIS A 61 -7.07 6.98 4.47
N LYS A 62 -6.54 6.61 3.31
CA LYS A 62 -7.37 6.30 2.15
C LYS A 62 -8.28 5.11 2.40
N LEU A 63 -7.77 4.09 3.07
CA LEU A 63 -8.55 2.91 3.41
C LEU A 63 -9.70 3.26 4.35
N CYS A 64 -9.47 4.14 5.33
CA CYS A 64 -10.52 4.62 6.20
C CYS A 64 -11.64 5.30 5.41
N LEU A 65 -11.29 6.15 4.46
CA LEU A 65 -12.29 6.83 3.63
C LEU A 65 -13.09 5.83 2.80
N LEU A 66 -12.41 4.87 2.18
CA LEU A 66 -13.08 3.84 1.40
C LEU A 66 -13.98 2.95 2.24
N THR A 67 -13.53 2.61 3.45
CA THR A 67 -14.32 1.81 4.38
C THR A 67 -15.60 2.54 4.77
N ALA A 68 -15.51 3.83 5.05
CA ALA A 68 -16.67 4.63 5.38
C ALA A 68 -17.67 4.65 4.21
N LEU A 69 -17.19 4.79 2.98
CA LEU A 69 -18.05 4.79 1.80
C LEU A 69 -18.67 3.43 1.52
N ALA A 70 -17.86 2.38 1.60
CA ALA A 70 -18.29 1.03 1.21
C ALA A 70 -19.22 0.39 2.23
N PHE A 71 -18.96 0.59 3.51
CA PHE A 71 -19.69 -0.10 4.58
C PHE A 71 -20.58 0.81 5.39
N GLY A 72 -20.53 2.13 5.16
CA GLY A 72 -21.35 3.08 5.88
C GLY A 72 -20.99 3.25 7.35
N THR A 73 -19.76 2.93 7.73
CA THR A 73 -19.28 3.04 9.11
C THR A 73 -18.23 4.14 9.22
N LYS A 74 -17.86 4.50 10.45
CA LYS A 74 -16.79 5.44 10.72
C LYS A 74 -15.64 4.68 11.39
N PRO A 75 -14.72 4.11 10.61
CA PRO A 75 -13.60 3.40 11.20
C PRO A 75 -12.68 4.36 11.92
N GLU A 76 -12.07 3.90 13.02
CA GLU A 76 -11.07 4.68 13.73
C GLU A 76 -9.70 4.39 13.13
N PHE A 77 -8.99 5.43 12.75
CA PHE A 77 -7.65 5.28 12.20
C PHE A 77 -6.72 4.51 13.15
N ALA A 78 -6.85 4.76 14.45
CA ALA A 78 -6.04 4.10 15.46
C ALA A 78 -6.25 2.58 15.51
N SER A 79 -7.36 2.09 14.98
CA SER A 79 -7.67 0.64 14.95
C SER A 79 -7.09 -0.08 13.75
N LEU A 80 -6.49 0.65 12.81
CA LEU A 80 -5.93 0.03 11.60
C LEU A 80 -4.64 -0.71 11.91
N GLU A 81 -4.50 -1.87 11.28
CA GLU A 81 -3.21 -2.53 11.21
C GLU A 81 -2.47 -1.97 10.00
N MET A 82 -1.33 -1.37 10.24
CA MET A 82 -0.50 -0.81 9.18
C MET A 82 0.87 -1.44 9.21
N THR A 83 1.29 -1.93 8.06
CA THR A 83 2.65 -2.45 7.88
C THR A 83 3.27 -1.70 6.72
N GLY A 84 4.36 -1.02 7.00
CA GLY A 84 5.08 -0.30 5.96
C GLY A 84 5.92 -1.23 5.10
N ILE A 85 6.56 -0.66 4.10
CA ILE A 85 7.37 -1.42 3.15
C ILE A 85 8.88 -1.33 3.39
N ARG A 86 9.31 -0.60 4.42
CA ARG A 86 10.74 -0.41 4.70
C ARG A 86 11.51 -1.71 4.92
N HIS A 87 10.82 -2.75 5.38
CA HIS A 87 11.44 -4.03 5.72
C HIS A 87 11.41 -5.03 4.56
N ILE A 88 10.80 -4.68 3.46
CA ILE A 88 10.70 -5.56 2.30
C ILE A 88 12.01 -5.49 1.53
N ASN A 89 12.57 -6.65 1.21
CA ASN A 89 13.81 -6.72 0.44
C ASN A 89 13.57 -7.42 -0.90
N ALA A 90 14.60 -7.44 -1.75
CA ALA A 90 14.50 -8.05 -3.08
C ALA A 90 14.14 -9.53 -3.02
N THR A 91 14.61 -10.23 -1.99
CA THR A 91 14.29 -11.66 -1.80
C THR A 91 12.82 -11.86 -1.52
N ASP A 92 12.21 -11.00 -0.68
CA ASP A 92 10.78 -11.06 -0.39
C ASP A 92 9.95 -10.88 -1.66
N ILE A 93 10.34 -9.92 -2.50
CA ILE A 93 9.66 -9.66 -3.76
C ILE A 93 9.77 -10.87 -4.69
N SER A 94 10.95 -11.47 -4.77
CA SER A 94 11.20 -12.64 -5.60
C SER A 94 10.32 -13.82 -5.17
N PHE A 95 10.26 -14.10 -3.88
CA PHE A 95 9.39 -15.16 -3.36
C PHE A 95 7.91 -14.88 -3.63
N ALA A 96 7.47 -13.64 -3.46
CA ALA A 96 6.09 -13.29 -3.74
C ALA A 96 5.75 -13.52 -5.22
N SER A 97 6.65 -13.16 -6.12
CA SER A 97 6.48 -13.41 -7.54
C SER A 97 6.40 -14.89 -7.88
N GLU A 98 7.27 -15.70 -7.29
CA GLU A 98 7.27 -17.15 -7.51
C GLU A 98 5.96 -17.79 -7.06
N LEU A 99 5.39 -17.29 -5.96
CA LEU A 99 4.13 -17.80 -5.43
C LEU A 99 2.92 -17.18 -6.12
N GLY A 100 3.13 -16.23 -7.05
CA GLY A 100 2.05 -15.55 -7.73
C GLY A 100 1.26 -14.61 -6.84
N SER A 101 1.86 -14.13 -5.74
CA SER A 101 1.16 -13.32 -4.75
C SER A 101 1.64 -11.88 -4.76
N ILE A 102 0.68 -10.94 -4.76
CA ILE A 102 0.94 -9.52 -4.54
C ILE A 102 0.19 -9.02 -3.29
N MET A 103 -0.38 -9.92 -2.53
CA MET A 103 -1.25 -9.58 -1.40
C MET A 103 -0.61 -8.69 -0.34
N PRO A 104 0.69 -8.81 -0.01
CA PRO A 104 1.29 -7.94 0.99
C PRO A 104 1.23 -6.46 0.67
N PHE A 105 1.01 -6.10 -0.59
CA PHE A 105 1.08 -4.71 -1.06
C PHE A 105 -0.31 -4.11 -1.27
N ILE A 106 -1.37 -4.84 -0.96
CA ILE A 106 -2.74 -4.41 -1.20
C ILE A 106 -3.39 -4.01 0.12
N SER A 107 -3.95 -2.81 0.17
CA SER A 107 -4.78 -2.38 1.28
C SER A 107 -6.12 -3.07 1.22
N LYS A 108 -6.65 -3.53 2.35
CA LYS A 108 -7.95 -4.18 2.34
C LYS A 108 -8.77 -3.84 3.57
N ALA A 109 -10.08 -3.78 3.37
CA ALA A 109 -11.06 -3.69 4.43
C ALA A 109 -12.10 -4.77 4.23
N ILE A 110 -12.41 -5.51 5.28
CA ILE A 110 -13.37 -6.61 5.26
C ILE A 110 -14.42 -6.36 6.33
N MET A 111 -15.67 -6.54 5.93
CA MET A 111 -16.79 -6.43 6.84
C MET A 111 -17.03 -7.78 7.53
#